data_ddd1e023779ddf546a20617c8de8880d
#
_entry.id   ddd1e023779ddf546a20617c8de8880d
#
_cell.length_a   1.000
_cell.length_b   1.000
_cell.length_c   1.000
_cell.angle_alpha   90.00
_cell.angle_beta   90.00
_cell.angle_gamma   90.00
#
_symmetry.space_group_name_H-M   'P 1'
#
loop_
_entity.id
_entity.type
_entity.pdbx_description
1 polymer ?
#
loop_
_entity_poly.entity_id
_entity_poly.type
_entity_poly.pdbx_seq_one_letter_code
_entity_poly.pdbx_strand_id
1 'polypeptide(L)' 'MKCIACGASAEKGLTTSVTDFGNCLIIVRNVPCHKCTECNEVIYTADVVQHLEAIIESAKKLMQDILIIDYSKAAA' A
#
# COMPACT_ATOMS: atom_id res chain seq x y z
N MET A 1 -15.71 8.36 1.72
CA MET A 1 -14.61 8.85 2.58
C MET A 1 -14.17 10.23 2.11
N LYS A 2 -13.83 11.10 3.03
CA LYS A 2 -13.32 12.43 2.69
C LYS A 2 -11.82 12.49 2.82
N CYS A 3 -11.16 13.20 1.92
CA CYS A 3 -9.72 13.43 1.98
C CYS A 3 -9.37 14.27 3.20
N ILE A 4 -8.40 13.83 3.99
CA ILE A 4 -7.96 14.54 5.18
C ILE A 4 -7.24 15.84 4.80
N ALA A 5 -6.55 15.84 3.66
CA ALA A 5 -5.72 16.96 3.24
C ALA A 5 -6.54 18.14 2.67
N CYS A 6 -7.56 17.86 1.86
CA CYS A 6 -8.32 18.93 1.18
C CYS A 6 -9.84 18.88 1.41
N GLY A 7 -10.35 17.85 2.07
CA GLY A 7 -11.79 17.72 2.37
C GLY A 7 -12.66 17.24 1.22
N ALA A 8 -12.10 17.01 0.04
CA ALA A 8 -12.84 16.51 -1.11
C ALA A 8 -13.19 15.03 -0.94
N SER A 9 -14.07 14.50 -1.79
CA SER A 9 -14.43 13.10 -1.77
C SER A 9 -13.26 12.23 -2.20
N ALA A 10 -13.09 11.09 -1.53
CA ALA A 10 -12.11 10.08 -1.91
C ALA A 10 -12.83 8.83 -2.37
N GLU A 11 -12.42 8.28 -3.51
CA GLU A 11 -13.04 7.12 -4.13
C GLU A 11 -12.17 5.88 -3.96
N LYS A 12 -12.84 4.72 -3.87
CA LYS A 12 -12.15 3.45 -3.79
C LYS A 12 -11.33 3.19 -5.05
N GLY A 13 -10.12 2.67 -4.88
CA GLY A 13 -9.24 2.32 -5.98
C GLY A 13 -8.16 1.37 -5.53
N LEU A 14 -7.23 1.09 -6.44
CA LEU A 14 -6.07 0.25 -6.18
C LEU A 14 -4.82 1.06 -6.48
N THR A 15 -3.79 0.85 -5.69
CA THR A 15 -2.51 1.52 -5.88
C THR A 15 -1.36 0.55 -5.67
N THR A 16 -0.15 0.99 -6.00
CA THR A 16 1.08 0.24 -5.76
C THR A 16 1.86 0.91 -4.64
N SER A 17 2.20 0.13 -3.62
CA SER A 17 3.03 0.60 -2.51
C SER A 17 4.48 0.20 -2.78
N VAL A 18 5.38 1.17 -2.73
CA VAL A 18 6.82 0.94 -2.91
C VAL A 18 7.53 1.32 -1.63
N THR A 19 8.26 0.38 -1.05
CA THR A 19 9.03 0.62 0.18
C THR A 19 10.48 0.25 -0.08
N ASP A 20 11.36 1.22 0.11
CA ASP A 20 12.81 1.05 -0.07
C ASP A 20 13.49 1.03 1.30
N PHE A 21 14.14 -0.09 1.61
CA PHE A 21 14.90 -0.26 2.85
C PHE A 21 16.40 -0.06 2.65
N GLY A 22 16.82 0.43 1.48
CA GLY A 22 18.21 0.61 1.16
C GLY A 22 18.88 -0.62 0.57
N ASN A 23 18.66 -1.78 1.17
CA ASN A 23 19.18 -3.07 0.68
C ASN A 23 18.09 -3.99 0.12
N CYS A 24 16.84 -3.55 0.15
CA CYS A 24 15.70 -4.33 -0.31
C CYS A 24 14.61 -3.36 -0.77
N LEU A 25 14.06 -3.61 -1.94
CA LEU A 25 12.93 -2.85 -2.49
C LEU A 25 11.71 -3.77 -2.53
N ILE A 26 10.64 -3.39 -1.84
CA ILE A 26 9.42 -4.17 -1.79
C ILE A 26 8.31 -3.41 -2.48
N ILE A 27 7.74 -4.01 -3.52
CA ILE A 27 6.65 -3.45 -4.30
C ILE A 27 5.42 -4.30 -4.06
N VAL A 28 4.36 -3.71 -3.49
CA VAL A 28 3.09 -4.40 -3.28
C VAL A 28 2.07 -3.80 -4.22
N ARG A 29 1.53 -4.62 -5.11
CA ARG A 29 0.59 -4.20 -6.14
C ARG A 29 -0.85 -4.47 -5.69
N ASN A 30 -1.78 -3.76 -6.31
CA ASN A 30 -3.22 -3.93 -6.07
C ASN A 30 -3.62 -3.72 -4.61
N VAL A 31 -3.01 -2.72 -3.97
CA VAL A 31 -3.33 -2.36 -2.59
C VAL A 31 -4.62 -1.56 -2.57
N PRO A 32 -5.65 -2.00 -1.84
CA PRO A 32 -6.89 -1.24 -1.74
C PRO A 32 -6.65 0.12 -1.07
N CYS A 33 -7.21 1.15 -1.64
CA CYS A 33 -7.05 2.50 -1.11
C CYS A 33 -8.25 3.37 -1.44
N HIS A 34 -8.23 4.59 -0.92
CA HIS A 34 -9.14 5.66 -1.35
C HIS A 34 -8.29 6.76 -1.95
N LYS A 35 -8.64 7.20 -3.14
CA LYS A 35 -7.92 8.26 -3.85
C LYS A 35 -8.76 9.53 -3.87
N CYS A 36 -8.17 10.64 -3.45
CA CYS A 36 -8.83 11.93 -3.52
C CYS A 36 -9.00 12.35 -4.98
N THR A 37 -10.21 12.84 -5.31
CA THR A 37 -10.52 13.28 -6.68
C THR A 37 -9.90 14.63 -7.02
N GLU A 38 -9.45 15.39 -6.02
CA GLU A 38 -8.94 16.76 -6.21
C GLU A 38 -7.41 16.81 -6.11
N CYS A 39 -6.81 16.26 -5.04
CA CYS A 39 -5.38 16.39 -4.79
C CYS A 39 -4.59 15.12 -5.07
N ASN A 40 -5.23 14.04 -5.52
CA ASN A 40 -4.61 12.74 -5.79
C ASN A 40 -3.97 12.08 -4.56
N GLU A 41 -4.36 12.51 -3.37
CA GLU A 41 -3.86 11.89 -2.14
C GLU A 41 -4.38 10.45 -2.02
N VAL A 42 -3.51 9.55 -1.60
CA VAL A 42 -3.87 8.14 -1.39
C VAL A 42 -4.06 7.91 0.10
N ILE A 43 -5.20 7.34 0.46
CA ILE A 43 -5.57 7.12 1.86
C ILE A 43 -5.81 5.62 2.05
N TYR A 44 -5.15 5.04 3.05
CA TYR A 44 -5.36 3.65 3.46
C TYR A 44 -6.21 3.59 4.72
N THR A 45 -7.10 2.60 4.78
CA THR A 45 -7.81 2.29 6.03
C THR A 45 -6.88 1.54 6.99
N ALA A 46 -7.24 1.50 8.28
CA ALA A 46 -6.39 0.88 9.29
C ALA A 46 -6.14 -0.61 9.03
N ASP A 47 -7.16 -1.34 8.57
CA ASP A 47 -7.04 -2.76 8.25
C ASP A 47 -6.09 -3.00 7.08
N VAL A 48 -6.12 -2.13 6.07
CA VAL A 48 -5.20 -2.21 4.93
C VAL A 48 -3.76 -1.95 5.39
N VAL A 49 -3.55 -0.94 6.23
CA VAL A 49 -2.22 -0.63 6.77
C VAL A 49 -1.65 -1.82 7.54
N GLN A 50 -2.46 -2.44 8.40
CA GLN A 50 -2.02 -3.60 9.18
C GLN A 50 -1.65 -4.78 8.30
N HIS A 51 -2.47 -5.08 7.30
CA HIS A 51 -2.21 -6.17 6.37
C HIS A 51 -0.94 -5.88 5.54
N LEU A 52 -0.80 -4.64 5.07
CA LEU A 52 0.35 -4.23 4.27
C LEU A 52 1.65 -4.33 5.08
N GLU A 53 1.64 -3.90 6.34
CA GLU A 53 2.79 -4.04 7.22
C GLU A 53 3.17 -5.50 7.45
N ALA A 54 2.20 -6.39 7.61
CA ALA A 54 2.45 -7.82 7.75
C ALA A 54 3.09 -8.42 6.50
N ILE A 55 2.62 -8.01 5.32
CA ILE A 55 3.20 -8.44 4.04
C ILE A 55 4.66 -7.98 3.94
N ILE A 56 4.93 -6.73 4.26
CA ILE A 56 6.27 -6.15 4.19
C ILE A 56 7.22 -6.86 5.18
N GLU A 57 6.78 -7.12 6.40
CA GLU A 57 7.60 -7.82 7.38
C GLU A 57 7.94 -9.25 6.94
N SER A 58 6.98 -9.96 6.36
CA SER A 58 7.21 -11.30 5.80
C SER A 58 8.17 -11.24 4.62
N ALA A 59 8.03 -10.24 3.75
CA ALA A 59 8.87 -10.07 2.58
C ALA A 59 10.33 -9.78 2.94
N LYS A 60 10.57 -8.98 3.98
CA LYS A 60 11.92 -8.65 4.46
C LYS A 60 12.71 -9.89 4.84
N LYS A 61 12.03 -10.92 5.36
CA LYS A 61 12.67 -12.17 5.79
C LYS A 61 13.19 -13.00 4.62
N LEU A 62 12.72 -12.74 3.41
CA LEU A 62 13.14 -13.47 2.21
C LEU A 62 14.51 -13.01 1.70
N MET A 63 15.01 -11.88 2.19
CA MET A 63 16.35 -11.35 1.89
C MET A 63 16.62 -11.19 0.39
N GLN A 64 15.59 -10.79 -0.37
CA GLN A 64 15.69 -10.50 -1.80
C GLN A 64 16.00 -9.04 -2.03
N ASP A 65 16.70 -8.72 -3.11
CA ASP A 65 17.00 -7.33 -3.47
C ASP A 65 15.73 -6.59 -3.89
N ILE A 66 14.90 -7.24 -4.69
CA ILE A 66 13.63 -6.69 -5.18
C ILE A 66 12.55 -7.75 -5.05
N LEU A 67 11.42 -7.37 -4.46
CA LEU A 67 10.24 -8.23 -4.35
C LEU A 67 9.02 -7.50 -4.90
N ILE A 68 8.25 -8.21 -5.72
CA ILE A 68 6.98 -7.73 -6.24
C ILE A 68 5.89 -8.68 -5.74
N ILE A 69 4.95 -8.14 -4.98
CA ILE A 69 3.91 -8.92 -4.32
C ILE A 69 2.55 -8.37 -4.71
N ASP A 70 1.58 -9.26 -4.96
CA ASP A 70 0.20 -8.87 -5.18
C ASP A 70 -0.55 -8.92 -3.85
N TYR A 71 -1.09 -7.79 -3.40
CA TYR A 71 -1.80 -7.67 -2.13
C TYR A 71 -2.95 -8.68 -2.04
N SER A 72 -3.70 -8.87 -3.12
CA SER A 72 -4.88 -9.74 -3.14
C SER A 72 -4.52 -11.22 -3.00
N LYS A 73 -3.28 -11.60 -3.31
CA LYS A 73 -2.81 -12.98 -3.25
C LYS A 73 -1.94 -13.26 -2.04
N ALA A 74 -1.52 -12.22 -1.33
CA ALA A 74 -0.65 -12.39 -0.17
C ALA A 74 -1.45 -12.83 1.04
N ALA A 75 -1.03 -13.93 1.66
CA ALA A 75 -1.57 -14.37 2.94
C ALA A 75 -0.82 -13.62 4.05
N ALA A 76 -1.56 -12.90 4.86
CA ALA A 76 -0.97 -12.21 6.00
C ALA A 76 -1.12 -13.02 7.27
#